data_d36b55642c480c1f6d19a85db40d933e
#
_entry.id   d36b55642c480c1f6d19a85db40d933e
#
_cell.length_a   1.000
_cell.length_b   1.000
_cell.length_c   1.000
_cell.angle_alpha   90.00
_cell.angle_beta   90.00
_cell.angle_gamma   90.00
#
_symmetry.space_group_name_H-M   'P 1'
#
loop_
_entity.id
_entity.type
_entity.pdbx_description
1 polymer ?
#
loop_
_entity_poly.entity_id
_entity_poly.type
_entity_poly.pdbx_seq_one_letter_code
_entity_poly.pdbx_strand_id
1 'polypeptide(L)'
;LVPAKSDAQQITAEEVQEHGMTPHFAGEGVERNRVLVWQNGSVTGPKTMSVSFVVQPQPHQEPSPVGTKKQRDAVLRECLRGTTLIQASAPLIQQKAQELTEQVATLDRKVDAIYSFCTYSIANNSVPGTMDALRALTEENGDCGGKSRLMVAMCRAVGIPARLVGGMILNEGIKRESHVWVEVWQDNTWVPY
;
A
#
# COMPACT_ATOMS: atom_id res chain seq x y z
N LEU A 1 -8.79 -3.08 8.49
CA LEU A 1 -7.37 -3.47 8.48
C LEU A 1 -6.78 -3.25 9.86
N VAL A 2 -5.87 -4.09 10.26
CA VAL A 2 -5.13 -4.05 11.52
C VAL A 2 -3.63 -4.11 11.22
N PRO A 3 -2.75 -3.75 12.18
CA PRO A 3 -1.31 -3.76 11.93
C PRO A 3 -0.84 -5.12 11.38
N ALA A 4 -0.04 -5.07 10.32
CA ALA A 4 0.56 -6.28 9.74
C ALA A 4 1.69 -6.80 10.65
N LYS A 5 1.90 -8.11 10.64
CA LYS A 5 3.12 -8.72 11.19
C LYS A 5 4.18 -8.68 10.09
N SER A 6 5.30 -8.01 10.34
CA SER A 6 6.40 -7.87 9.37
C SER A 6 7.75 -7.74 10.08
N ASP A 7 8.82 -7.80 9.32
CA ASP A 7 10.17 -7.59 9.86
C ASP A 7 10.40 -6.12 10.29
N ALA A 8 9.59 -5.19 9.76
CA ALA A 8 9.67 -3.77 10.10
C ALA A 8 8.94 -3.41 11.42
N GLN A 9 8.09 -4.30 11.93
CA GLN A 9 7.35 -4.05 13.17
C GLN A 9 6.92 -5.33 13.88
N GLN A 10 6.95 -5.29 15.21
CA GLN A 10 6.45 -6.35 16.07
C GLN A 10 5.16 -5.91 16.76
N ILE A 11 4.16 -6.78 16.83
CA ILE A 11 2.96 -6.59 17.64
C ILE A 11 3.21 -7.28 18.98
N THR A 12 3.40 -6.49 20.03
CA THR A 12 3.76 -6.99 21.37
C THR A 12 2.55 -7.20 22.26
N ALA A 13 1.43 -6.53 21.96
CA ALA A 13 0.15 -6.79 22.58
C ALA A 13 -0.99 -6.55 21.59
N GLU A 14 -2.04 -7.35 21.72
CA GLU A 14 -3.25 -7.26 20.92
C GLU A 14 -4.46 -7.64 21.78
N GLU A 15 -5.41 -6.74 21.90
CA GLU A 15 -6.65 -6.96 22.64
C GLU A 15 -7.84 -6.66 21.74
N VAL A 16 -8.72 -7.63 21.55
CA VAL A 16 -9.93 -7.52 20.75
C VAL A 16 -11.15 -7.62 21.66
N GLN A 17 -12.03 -6.63 21.62
CA GLN A 17 -13.27 -6.65 22.39
C GLN A 17 -14.39 -7.24 21.55
N GLU A 18 -15.07 -8.25 22.09
CA GLU A 18 -16.08 -9.04 21.36
C GLU A 18 -17.40 -8.28 21.16
N HIS A 19 -17.84 -7.50 22.13
CA HIS A 19 -19.11 -6.73 22.09
C HIS A 19 -20.33 -7.54 21.62
N GLY A 20 -20.37 -8.83 22.00
CA GLY A 20 -21.45 -9.75 21.60
C GLY A 20 -21.39 -10.21 20.14
N MET A 21 -20.24 -10.08 19.51
CA MET A 21 -19.94 -10.56 18.15
C MET A 21 -18.65 -11.37 18.19
N THR A 22 -18.55 -12.39 17.36
CA THR A 22 -17.35 -13.23 17.33
C THR A 22 -16.29 -12.62 16.40
N PRO A 23 -15.15 -12.15 16.94
CA PRO A 23 -14.05 -11.65 16.11
C PRO A 23 -13.21 -12.80 15.57
N HIS A 24 -12.74 -12.66 14.35
CA HIS A 24 -11.72 -13.55 13.79
C HIS A 24 -10.79 -12.80 12.86
N PHE A 25 -9.52 -13.27 12.77
CA PHE A 25 -8.56 -12.74 11.82
C PHE A 25 -8.67 -13.49 10.49
N ALA A 26 -8.70 -12.72 9.39
CA ALA A 26 -8.63 -13.24 8.04
C ALA A 26 -7.40 -12.67 7.32
N GLY A 27 -6.88 -13.37 6.33
CA GLY A 27 -5.76 -12.92 5.51
C GLY A 27 -4.40 -12.98 6.21
N GLU A 28 -4.26 -13.72 7.31
CA GLU A 28 -2.96 -13.93 7.95
C GLU A 28 -2.02 -14.71 7.02
N GLY A 29 -0.79 -14.24 6.92
CA GLY A 29 0.28 -14.87 6.15
C GLY A 29 1.35 -13.86 5.77
N VAL A 30 2.43 -14.39 5.18
CA VAL A 30 3.55 -13.58 4.71
C VAL A 30 3.07 -12.57 3.69
N GLU A 31 3.38 -11.29 3.92
CA GLU A 31 3.05 -10.16 3.04
C GLU A 31 1.54 -9.93 2.78
N ARG A 32 0.66 -10.49 3.63
CA ARG A 32 -0.77 -10.29 3.50
C ARG A 32 -1.27 -9.30 4.54
N ASN A 33 -2.24 -8.50 4.13
CA ASN A 33 -2.99 -7.65 5.05
C ASN A 33 -3.71 -8.53 6.07
N ARG A 34 -3.61 -8.16 7.35
CA ARG A 34 -4.44 -8.73 8.40
C ARG A 34 -5.78 -7.98 8.43
N VAL A 35 -6.85 -8.71 8.42
CA VAL A 35 -8.21 -8.17 8.52
C VAL A 35 -8.87 -8.78 9.74
N LEU A 36 -9.33 -7.92 10.65
CA LEU A 36 -10.17 -8.36 11.76
C LEU A 36 -11.62 -8.19 11.34
N VAL A 37 -12.37 -9.28 11.45
CA VAL A 37 -13.76 -9.36 11.04
C VAL A 37 -14.60 -9.75 12.27
N TRP A 38 -15.66 -9.00 12.52
CA TRP A 38 -16.70 -9.37 13.49
C TRP A 38 -17.93 -9.85 12.73
N GLN A 39 -18.44 -10.99 13.08
CA GLN A 39 -19.63 -11.57 12.46
C GLN A 39 -20.74 -11.77 13.48
N ASN A 40 -21.98 -11.46 13.06
CA ASN A 40 -23.18 -11.79 13.79
C ASN A 40 -24.31 -12.09 12.80
N GLY A 41 -25.18 -13.03 13.13
CA GLY A 41 -26.32 -13.41 12.29
C GLY A 41 -27.38 -12.30 12.14
N SER A 42 -27.48 -11.38 13.10
CA SER A 42 -28.38 -10.22 13.03
C SER A 42 -27.82 -9.09 13.88
N VAL A 43 -27.62 -7.93 13.27
CA VAL A 43 -27.17 -6.72 13.97
C VAL A 43 -28.33 -5.72 13.97
N THR A 44 -28.86 -5.44 15.16
CA THR A 44 -29.89 -4.41 15.36
C THR A 44 -29.26 -3.18 15.99
N GLY A 45 -29.28 -2.06 15.29
CA GLY A 45 -28.75 -0.78 15.73
C GLY A 45 -27.22 -0.66 15.67
N PRO A 46 -26.67 0.51 16.03
CA PRO A 46 -25.23 0.78 16.01
C PRO A 46 -24.48 -0.15 16.96
N LYS A 47 -23.32 -0.64 16.53
CA LYS A 47 -22.37 -1.40 17.34
C LYS A 47 -21.00 -0.74 17.30
N THR A 48 -20.37 -0.63 18.45
CA THR A 48 -18.99 -0.19 18.57
C THR A 48 -18.11 -1.41 18.77
N MET A 49 -17.08 -1.53 17.94
CA MET A 49 -16.07 -2.57 18.04
C MET A 49 -14.74 -1.87 18.34
N SER A 50 -13.97 -2.46 19.24
CA SER A 50 -12.66 -1.92 19.57
C SER A 50 -11.58 -2.98 19.54
N VAL A 51 -10.41 -2.56 19.13
CA VAL A 51 -9.20 -3.35 19.15
C VAL A 51 -8.04 -2.45 19.53
N SER A 52 -7.19 -2.94 20.42
CA SER A 52 -5.99 -2.24 20.86
C SER A 52 -4.76 -3.02 20.43
N PHE A 53 -3.75 -2.32 20.00
CA PHE A 53 -2.45 -2.90 19.62
C PHE A 53 -1.32 -2.13 20.28
N VAL A 54 -0.29 -2.84 20.68
CA VAL A 54 1.02 -2.27 20.97
C VAL A 54 1.96 -2.72 19.85
N VAL A 55 2.41 -1.76 19.06
CA VAL A 55 3.27 -1.97 17.92
C VAL A 55 4.64 -1.38 18.22
N GLN A 56 5.67 -2.20 18.12
CA GLN A 56 7.05 -1.78 18.27
C GLN A 56 7.72 -1.80 16.90
N PRO A 57 8.09 -0.62 16.35
CA PRO A 57 8.90 -0.56 15.14
C PRO A 57 10.23 -1.29 15.38
N GLN A 58 10.67 -2.05 14.40
CA GLN A 58 11.99 -2.69 14.41
C GLN A 58 12.97 -1.83 13.63
N PRO A 59 14.24 -1.74 14.05
CA PRO A 59 15.28 -1.16 13.22
C PRO A 59 15.28 -1.83 11.85
N HIS A 60 15.53 -1.05 10.81
CA HIS A 60 15.65 -1.60 9.46
C HIS A 60 16.71 -2.70 9.46
N GLN A 61 16.28 -3.94 9.41
CA GLN A 61 17.14 -5.08 9.16
C GLN A 61 17.14 -5.31 7.66
N GLU A 62 18.28 -5.74 7.14
CA GLU A 62 18.36 -6.26 5.77
C GLU A 62 17.22 -7.26 5.60
N PRO A 63 16.30 -7.04 4.64
CA PRO A 63 15.11 -7.85 4.54
C PRO A 63 15.49 -9.29 4.27
N SER A 64 15.21 -10.15 5.24
CA SER A 64 15.26 -11.58 4.99
C SER A 64 14.21 -11.94 3.95
N PRO A 65 14.54 -12.72 2.92
CA PRO A 65 13.56 -13.13 1.93
C PRO A 65 12.48 -13.96 2.61
N VAL A 66 11.34 -13.31 2.88
CA VAL A 66 10.23 -13.96 3.55
C VAL A 66 9.55 -14.93 2.59
N GLY A 67 9.47 -16.20 2.97
CA GLY A 67 8.82 -17.24 2.18
C GLY A 67 9.71 -17.94 1.14
N THR A 68 9.15 -18.95 0.50
CA THR A 68 9.82 -19.67 -0.59
C THR A 68 9.89 -18.84 -1.87
N LYS A 69 10.84 -19.13 -2.77
CA LYS A 69 10.91 -18.48 -4.09
C LYS A 69 9.57 -18.51 -4.81
N LYS A 70 8.85 -19.65 -4.77
CA LYS A 70 7.53 -19.79 -5.42
C LYS A 70 6.48 -18.82 -4.84
N GLN A 71 6.51 -18.60 -3.53
CA GLN A 71 5.60 -17.64 -2.86
C GLN A 71 5.94 -16.20 -3.26
N ARG A 72 7.22 -15.83 -3.26
CA ARG A 72 7.66 -14.50 -3.73
C ARG A 72 7.26 -14.26 -5.18
N ASP A 73 7.55 -15.18 -6.08
CA ASP A 73 7.20 -15.05 -7.50
C ASP A 73 5.69 -14.90 -7.71
N ALA A 74 4.86 -15.53 -6.87
CA ALA A 74 3.41 -15.37 -6.93
C ALA A 74 2.99 -13.96 -6.48
N VAL A 75 3.56 -13.45 -5.39
CA VAL A 75 3.31 -12.08 -4.90
C VAL A 75 3.76 -11.04 -5.92
N LEU A 76 4.95 -11.19 -6.49
CA LEU A 76 5.48 -10.27 -7.49
C LEU A 76 4.61 -10.22 -8.76
N ARG A 77 4.12 -11.38 -9.23
CA ARG A 77 3.15 -11.42 -10.34
C ARG A 77 1.86 -10.68 -10.02
N GLU A 78 1.35 -10.82 -8.79
CA GLU A 78 0.17 -10.09 -8.35
C GLU A 78 0.43 -8.57 -8.29
N CYS A 79 1.62 -8.17 -7.85
CA CYS A 79 2.07 -6.78 -7.80
C CYS A 79 2.38 -6.15 -9.16
N LEU A 80 2.22 -6.89 -10.26
CA LEU A 80 2.24 -6.38 -11.63
C LEU A 80 0.84 -6.18 -12.23
N ARG A 81 -0.21 -6.71 -11.58
CA ARG A 81 -1.58 -6.66 -12.13
C ARG A 81 -2.27 -5.34 -11.83
N GLY A 82 -3.04 -4.86 -12.78
CA GLY A 82 -3.97 -3.75 -12.56
C GLY A 82 -5.14 -4.13 -11.65
N THR A 83 -5.75 -3.14 -11.03
CA THR A 83 -7.00 -3.25 -10.28
C THR A 83 -7.94 -2.12 -10.68
N THR A 84 -9.17 -2.11 -10.16
CA THR A 84 -10.14 -1.03 -10.43
C THR A 84 -9.59 0.36 -10.12
N LEU A 85 -8.80 0.51 -9.06
CA LEU A 85 -8.22 1.79 -8.65
C LEU A 85 -6.78 2.01 -9.12
N ILE A 86 -6.13 0.99 -9.67
CA ILE A 86 -4.75 1.01 -10.15
C ILE A 86 -4.74 0.48 -11.59
N GLN A 87 -5.11 1.35 -12.52
CA GLN A 87 -5.34 0.98 -13.93
C GLN A 87 -4.02 0.90 -14.72
N ALA A 88 -3.13 -0.02 -14.36
CA ALA A 88 -1.82 -0.18 -15.00
C ALA A 88 -1.87 -0.45 -16.52
N SER A 89 -2.99 -0.98 -17.03
CA SER A 89 -3.21 -1.23 -18.45
C SER A 89 -3.90 -0.07 -19.19
N ALA A 90 -4.23 1.04 -18.51
CA ALA A 90 -4.83 2.19 -19.16
C ALA A 90 -3.82 2.84 -20.13
N PRO A 91 -4.21 3.12 -21.41
CA PRO A 91 -3.28 3.62 -22.43
C PRO A 91 -2.53 4.89 -22.01
N LEU A 92 -3.20 5.84 -21.35
CA LEU A 92 -2.58 7.08 -20.88
C LEU A 92 -1.52 6.83 -19.80
N ILE A 93 -1.78 5.88 -18.89
CA ILE A 93 -0.82 5.50 -17.84
C ILE A 93 0.40 4.81 -18.46
N GLN A 94 0.16 3.86 -19.41
CA GLN A 94 1.25 3.18 -20.10
C GLN A 94 2.11 4.16 -20.90
N GLN A 95 1.49 5.07 -21.65
CA GLN A 95 2.18 6.07 -22.43
C GLN A 95 3.03 6.98 -21.53
N LYS A 96 2.46 7.52 -20.44
CA LYS A 96 3.20 8.41 -19.54
C LYS A 96 4.32 7.66 -18.81
N ALA A 97 4.08 6.45 -18.34
CA ALA A 97 5.11 5.64 -17.69
C ALA A 97 6.28 5.32 -18.65
N GLN A 98 5.97 4.99 -19.91
CA GLN A 98 6.98 4.75 -20.93
C GLN A 98 7.78 6.03 -21.24
N GLU A 99 7.10 7.16 -21.46
CA GLU A 99 7.74 8.48 -21.68
C GLU A 99 8.76 8.79 -20.58
N LEU A 100 8.41 8.56 -19.32
CA LEU A 100 9.29 8.83 -18.17
C LEU A 100 10.47 7.87 -18.07
N THR A 101 10.40 6.69 -18.66
CA THR A 101 11.35 5.60 -18.39
C THR A 101 12.12 5.09 -19.60
N GLU A 102 11.73 5.43 -20.84
CA GLU A 102 12.35 4.90 -22.06
C GLU A 102 13.82 5.26 -22.23
N GLN A 103 14.23 6.45 -21.79
CA GLN A 103 15.61 6.94 -21.85
C GLN A 103 16.43 6.62 -20.59
N VAL A 104 15.87 5.83 -19.68
CA VAL A 104 16.45 5.56 -18.36
C VAL A 104 16.92 4.12 -18.26
N ALA A 105 18.23 3.93 -18.03
CA ALA A 105 18.85 2.61 -18.14
C ALA A 105 18.66 1.71 -16.90
N THR A 106 18.60 2.29 -15.68
CA THR A 106 18.58 1.52 -14.43
C THR A 106 17.20 1.51 -13.79
N LEU A 107 16.90 0.44 -13.05
CA LEU A 107 15.62 0.28 -12.35
C LEU A 107 15.37 1.44 -11.37
N ASP A 108 16.36 1.76 -10.53
CA ASP A 108 16.25 2.82 -9.52
C ASP A 108 15.88 4.15 -10.15
N ARG A 109 16.60 4.53 -11.21
CA ARG A 109 16.32 5.79 -11.91
C ARG A 109 14.96 5.81 -12.61
N LYS A 110 14.46 4.67 -13.07
CA LYS A 110 13.08 4.56 -13.60
C LYS A 110 12.06 4.84 -12.50
N VAL A 111 12.27 4.24 -11.34
CA VAL A 111 11.40 4.47 -10.18
C VAL A 111 11.48 5.92 -9.71
N ASP A 112 12.69 6.50 -9.63
CA ASP A 112 12.88 7.90 -9.25
C ASP A 112 12.19 8.87 -10.22
N ALA A 113 12.21 8.59 -11.52
CA ALA A 113 11.52 9.40 -12.53
C ALA A 113 9.99 9.35 -12.33
N ILE A 114 9.43 8.17 -12.10
CA ILE A 114 8.01 7.99 -11.82
C ILE A 114 7.64 8.66 -10.48
N TYR A 115 8.43 8.44 -9.44
CA TYR A 115 8.23 9.06 -8.12
C TYR A 115 8.24 10.59 -8.21
N SER A 116 9.25 11.14 -8.89
CA SER A 116 9.38 12.60 -9.08
C SER A 116 8.18 13.19 -9.81
N PHE A 117 7.71 12.52 -10.87
CA PHE A 117 6.50 12.93 -11.56
C PHE A 117 5.27 12.93 -10.63
N CYS A 118 5.02 11.82 -9.94
CA CYS A 118 3.86 11.72 -9.04
C CYS A 118 3.93 12.71 -7.87
N THR A 119 5.13 13.03 -7.40
CA THR A 119 5.31 13.92 -6.24
C THR A 119 5.23 15.38 -6.61
N TYR A 120 5.88 15.79 -7.71
CA TYR A 120 6.10 17.19 -8.04
C TYR A 120 5.21 17.71 -9.17
N SER A 121 4.79 16.85 -10.12
CA SER A 121 3.94 17.27 -11.24
C SER A 121 2.45 17.09 -10.95
N ILE A 122 2.09 16.16 -10.06
CA ILE A 122 0.69 15.99 -9.61
C ILE A 122 0.47 16.89 -8.40
N ALA A 123 -0.48 17.82 -8.51
CA ALA A 123 -0.82 18.74 -7.42
C ALA A 123 -1.40 18.00 -6.19
N ASN A 124 -1.33 18.60 -5.02
CA ASN A 124 -1.96 18.05 -3.82
C ASN A 124 -3.43 18.44 -3.78
N ASN A 125 -4.31 17.43 -3.68
CA ASN A 125 -5.74 17.61 -3.48
C ASN A 125 -6.10 17.34 -2.02
N SER A 126 -6.67 18.32 -1.36
CA SER A 126 -7.19 18.19 -0.01
C SER A 126 -8.66 17.77 0.05
N VAL A 127 -9.31 17.54 -1.10
CA VAL A 127 -10.71 17.11 -1.16
C VAL A 127 -10.80 15.62 -0.80
N PRO A 128 -11.57 15.25 0.22
CA PRO A 128 -11.75 13.84 0.59
C PRO A 128 -12.41 13.06 -0.55
N GLY A 129 -11.94 11.86 -0.77
CA GLY A 129 -12.53 10.95 -1.75
C GLY A 129 -11.54 9.90 -2.22
N THR A 130 -12.06 8.83 -2.78
CA THR A 130 -11.23 7.81 -3.40
C THR A 130 -10.87 8.24 -4.82
N MET A 131 -9.62 8.62 -5.04
CA MET A 131 -9.11 8.94 -6.36
C MET A 131 -8.36 7.75 -6.93
N ASP A 132 -8.73 7.28 -8.12
CA ASP A 132 -8.00 6.22 -8.82
C ASP A 132 -6.79 6.78 -9.59
N ALA A 133 -5.94 5.86 -10.08
CA ALA A 133 -4.70 6.23 -10.76
C ALA A 133 -4.92 7.02 -12.06
N LEU A 134 -5.90 6.62 -12.88
CA LEU A 134 -6.17 7.29 -14.16
C LEU A 134 -6.71 8.70 -13.92
N ARG A 135 -7.59 8.86 -12.95
CA ARG A 135 -8.14 10.16 -12.59
C ARG A 135 -7.05 11.09 -12.04
N ALA A 136 -6.14 10.58 -11.18
CA ALA A 136 -5.02 11.37 -10.68
C ALA A 136 -4.11 11.89 -11.82
N LEU A 137 -3.89 11.07 -12.86
CA LEU A 137 -3.12 11.47 -14.04
C LEU A 137 -3.86 12.52 -14.88
N THR A 138 -5.15 12.30 -15.16
CA THR A 138 -5.91 13.18 -16.08
C THR A 138 -6.26 14.53 -15.46
N GLU A 139 -6.48 14.59 -14.16
CA GLU A 139 -6.75 15.82 -13.42
C GLU A 139 -5.46 16.50 -12.92
N GLU A 140 -4.29 15.86 -13.10
CA GLU A 140 -2.98 16.31 -12.59
C GLU A 140 -3.04 16.70 -11.10
N ASN A 141 -3.85 15.99 -10.35
CA ASN A 141 -4.20 16.29 -8.96
C ASN A 141 -4.50 15.03 -8.17
N GLY A 142 -4.13 14.99 -6.88
CA GLY A 142 -4.39 13.84 -6.04
C GLY A 142 -3.93 14.01 -4.60
N ASP A 143 -4.63 13.34 -3.69
CA ASP A 143 -4.18 13.13 -2.32
C ASP A 143 -3.07 12.05 -2.26
N CYS A 144 -2.61 11.71 -1.05
CA CYS A 144 -1.62 10.64 -0.87
C CYS A 144 -2.07 9.32 -1.51
N GLY A 145 -3.36 9.00 -1.42
CA GLY A 145 -3.93 7.79 -2.02
C GLY A 145 -3.95 7.83 -3.56
N GLY A 146 -4.35 8.94 -4.15
CA GLY A 146 -4.37 9.14 -5.61
C GLY A 146 -2.97 9.10 -6.22
N LYS A 147 -2.02 9.85 -5.63
CA LYS A 147 -0.62 9.88 -6.08
C LYS A 147 0.05 8.50 -5.94
N SER A 148 -0.15 7.82 -4.81
CA SER A 148 0.41 6.49 -4.60
C SER A 148 -0.18 5.46 -5.56
N ARG A 149 -1.50 5.49 -5.85
CA ARG A 149 -2.10 4.60 -6.85
C ARG A 149 -1.56 4.86 -8.25
N LEU A 150 -1.36 6.13 -8.61
CA LEU A 150 -0.76 6.51 -9.88
C LEU A 150 0.67 5.98 -9.99
N MET A 151 1.49 6.16 -8.97
CA MET A 151 2.86 5.64 -8.94
C MET A 151 2.89 4.12 -9.10
N VAL A 152 2.06 3.40 -8.34
CA VAL A 152 1.95 1.93 -8.47
C VAL A 152 1.50 1.53 -9.87
N ALA A 153 0.51 2.23 -10.46
CA ALA A 153 0.02 1.93 -11.80
C ALA A 153 1.11 2.14 -12.86
N MET A 154 1.88 3.22 -12.78
CA MET A 154 2.98 3.50 -13.69
C MET A 154 4.13 2.49 -13.56
N CYS A 155 4.55 2.14 -12.33
CA CYS A 155 5.54 1.10 -12.10
C CYS A 155 5.10 -0.22 -12.73
N ARG A 156 3.87 -0.67 -12.48
CA ARG A 156 3.31 -1.90 -13.05
C ARG A 156 3.21 -1.86 -14.57
N ALA A 157 2.87 -0.71 -15.14
CA ALA A 157 2.78 -0.51 -16.59
C ALA A 157 4.10 -0.75 -17.32
N VAL A 158 5.24 -0.49 -16.66
CA VAL A 158 6.59 -0.73 -17.20
C VAL A 158 7.25 -1.99 -16.63
N GLY A 159 6.46 -2.90 -16.05
CA GLY A 159 6.92 -4.20 -15.58
C GLY A 159 7.65 -4.19 -14.23
N ILE A 160 7.52 -3.14 -13.44
CA ILE A 160 8.13 -3.00 -12.11
C ILE A 160 7.10 -3.38 -11.04
N PRO A 161 7.32 -4.46 -10.24
CA PRO A 161 6.40 -4.83 -9.19
C PRO A 161 6.34 -3.74 -8.12
N ALA A 162 5.12 -3.26 -7.83
CA ALA A 162 4.87 -2.22 -6.84
C ALA A 162 3.57 -2.48 -6.09
N ARG A 163 3.50 -2.05 -4.83
CA ARG A 163 2.33 -2.21 -3.96
C ARG A 163 2.03 -0.96 -3.15
N LEU A 164 0.75 -0.81 -2.78
CA LEU A 164 0.34 0.18 -1.80
C LEU A 164 0.51 -0.37 -0.39
N VAL A 165 1.00 0.46 0.50
CA VAL A 165 1.06 0.18 1.93
C VAL A 165 0.28 1.26 2.66
N GLY A 166 -0.66 0.82 3.49
CA GLY A 166 -1.43 1.71 4.36
C GLY A 166 -0.92 1.61 5.80
N GLY A 167 -0.82 2.72 6.47
CA GLY A 167 -0.38 2.78 7.85
C GLY A 167 -0.83 4.05 8.57
N MET A 168 -0.15 4.33 9.64
CA MET A 168 -0.40 5.52 10.46
C MET A 168 0.91 6.27 10.67
N ILE A 169 0.86 7.58 10.53
CA ILE A 169 1.96 8.45 10.96
C ILE A 169 1.81 8.61 12.47
N LEU A 170 2.85 8.23 13.19
CA LEU A 170 2.95 8.40 14.65
C LEU A 170 3.79 9.64 14.93
N ASN A 171 3.13 10.74 15.23
CA ASN A 171 3.78 11.95 15.71
C ASN A 171 3.71 12.02 17.24
N GLU A 172 4.66 12.70 17.87
CA GLU A 172 4.55 13.04 19.29
C GLU A 172 3.29 13.87 19.51
N GLY A 173 2.35 13.35 20.28
CA GLY A 173 1.07 13.98 20.58
C GLY A 173 -0.16 13.18 20.14
N ILE A 174 -1.30 13.86 20.05
CA ILE A 174 -2.62 13.22 19.94
C ILE A 174 -3.05 12.96 18.49
N LYS A 175 -2.39 13.53 17.50
CA LYS A 175 -2.80 13.38 16.10
C LYS A 175 -2.24 12.08 15.50
N ARG A 176 -3.16 11.18 15.19
CA ARG A 176 -2.89 9.96 14.41
C ARG A 176 -3.46 10.19 13.02
N GLU A 177 -2.61 10.21 12.03
CA GLU A 177 -3.04 10.38 10.65
C GLU A 177 -2.83 9.07 9.89
N SER A 178 -3.88 8.62 9.21
CA SER A 178 -3.72 7.52 8.25
C SER A 178 -2.90 8.01 7.06
N HIS A 179 -1.98 7.17 6.60
CA HIS A 179 -1.15 7.48 5.44
C HIS A 179 -1.04 6.29 4.52
N VAL A 180 -0.80 6.58 3.24
CA VAL A 180 -0.55 5.57 2.21
C VAL A 180 0.74 5.92 1.51
N TRP A 181 1.61 4.93 1.33
CA TRP A 181 2.84 5.06 0.56
C TRP A 181 3.00 3.89 -0.41
N VAL A 182 4.04 3.92 -1.19
CA VAL A 182 4.34 2.89 -2.19
C VAL A 182 5.56 2.10 -1.75
N GLU A 183 5.54 0.80 -1.98
CA GLU A 183 6.74 -0.03 -1.95
C GLU A 183 6.97 -0.62 -3.32
N VAL A 184 8.21 -0.57 -3.78
CA VAL A 184 8.68 -1.09 -5.07
C VAL A 184 9.67 -2.21 -4.84
N TRP A 185 9.55 -3.30 -5.60
CA TRP A 185 10.47 -4.42 -5.51
C TRP A 185 11.76 -4.13 -6.25
N GLN A 186 12.85 -3.99 -5.50
CA GLN A 186 14.20 -3.72 -5.99
C GLN A 186 15.20 -4.56 -5.19
N ASP A 187 16.23 -5.09 -5.82
CA ASP A 187 17.32 -5.85 -5.20
C ASP A 187 16.87 -6.95 -4.21
N ASN A 188 15.81 -7.67 -4.57
CA ASN A 188 15.17 -8.70 -3.75
C ASN A 188 14.51 -8.20 -2.44
N THR A 189 14.18 -6.92 -2.38
CA THR A 189 13.49 -6.32 -1.24
C THR A 189 12.39 -5.34 -1.65
N TRP A 190 11.49 -5.00 -0.73
CA TRP A 190 10.53 -3.91 -0.87
C TRP A 190 11.15 -2.61 -0.37
N VAL A 191 11.32 -1.65 -1.27
CA VAL A 191 11.87 -0.32 -0.98
C VAL A 191 10.72 0.69 -0.90
N PRO A 192 10.56 1.43 0.21
CA PRO A 192 9.51 2.43 0.38
C PRO A 192 9.83 3.74 -0.35
N TYR A 193 8.75 4.37 -0.87
CA TYR A 193 8.72 5.67 -1.57
C TYR A 193 7.59 6.57 -1.08
#